data_c30226130e416de38183e0679710a90a
#
_entry.id   c30226130e416de38183e0679710a90a
#
_cell.length_a   1.000
_cell.length_b   1.000
_cell.length_c   1.000
_cell.angle_alpha   90.00
_cell.angle_beta   90.00
_cell.angle_gamma   90.00
#
_symmetry.space_group_name_H-M   'P 1'
#
loop_
_entity.id
_entity.type
_entity.pdbx_description
1 polymer ?
#
loop_
_entity_poly.entity_id
_entity_poly.type
_entity_poly.pdbx_seq_one_letter_code
_entity_poly.pdbx_strand_id
1 'polypeptide(L)'
;MIRAAWQSVCFTLVMLVATIVSAQTSPPSQTDTQIWNDVQFSVPLSKMVDFALLGVVRLGRNVSRPVDERLGAAFSFKAGKYLTFTPSYLRIGMQPFRGRRVFENRLSFAATVRFPLGHFTLSDRNLFERRLRHPGGDSTRYRNRLQIEHPIGSPKIKLNAFVSDEPFYDWSFNAWVRNRFAVGVIKVLNKHVTTDVYYMRQNDGHSVPGDLNILGISWRIKL
;
A
#
# COMPACT_ATOMS: atom_id res chain seq x y z
N MET A 1 3.47 9.81 -38.12
CA MET A 1 4.09 8.48 -37.87
C MET A 1 4.82 8.37 -36.51
N ILE A 2 5.42 9.43 -35.97
CA ILE A 2 6.19 9.34 -34.70
C ILE A 2 5.31 9.11 -33.44
N ARG A 3 4.06 9.63 -33.40
CA ARG A 3 3.16 9.47 -32.24
C ARG A 3 2.67 8.04 -31.99
N ALA A 4 2.52 7.22 -33.03
CA ALA A 4 2.07 5.83 -32.90
C ALA A 4 3.18 4.91 -32.31
N ALA A 5 4.46 5.20 -32.58
CA ALA A 5 5.58 4.43 -32.11
C ALA A 5 5.78 4.55 -30.55
N TRP A 6 5.49 5.72 -29.98
CA TRP A 6 5.61 5.96 -28.54
C TRP A 6 4.54 5.24 -27.72
N GLN A 7 3.33 5.13 -28.25
CA GLN A 7 2.25 4.39 -27.58
C GLN A 7 2.54 2.89 -27.52
N SER A 8 3.14 2.32 -28.56
CA SER A 8 3.53 0.91 -28.57
C SER A 8 4.68 0.60 -27.60
N VAL A 9 5.66 1.49 -27.48
CA VAL A 9 6.80 1.31 -26.55
C VAL A 9 6.36 1.38 -25.09
N CYS A 10 5.44 2.30 -24.73
CA CYS A 10 4.91 2.38 -23.37
C CYS A 10 4.07 1.14 -22.99
N PHE A 11 3.28 0.61 -23.93
CA PHE A 11 2.47 -0.58 -23.69
C PHE A 11 3.33 -1.84 -23.53
N THR A 12 4.41 -1.95 -24.29
CA THR A 12 5.36 -3.07 -24.20
C THR A 12 6.17 -3.01 -22.90
N LEU A 13 6.52 -1.82 -22.39
CA LEU A 13 7.25 -1.66 -21.15
C LEU A 13 6.40 -2.04 -19.93
N VAL A 14 5.10 -1.72 -19.95
CA VAL A 14 4.16 -2.11 -18.86
C VAL A 14 3.94 -3.62 -18.84
N MET A 15 3.95 -4.30 -20.00
CA MET A 15 3.78 -5.75 -20.08
C MET A 15 5.07 -6.53 -19.71
N LEU A 16 6.25 -5.93 -19.86
CA LEU A 16 7.52 -6.61 -19.51
C LEU A 16 7.78 -6.70 -18.01
N VAL A 17 7.20 -5.81 -17.20
CA VAL A 17 7.34 -5.84 -15.73
C VAL A 17 6.47 -6.94 -15.10
N ALA A 18 5.43 -7.41 -15.79
CA ALA A 18 4.51 -8.44 -15.28
C ALA A 18 5.07 -9.88 -15.35
N THR A 19 6.21 -10.12 -15.99
CA THR A 19 6.68 -11.50 -16.29
C THR A 19 7.86 -11.99 -15.47
N ILE A 20 8.36 -11.23 -14.47
CA ILE A 20 9.46 -11.68 -13.63
C ILE A 20 8.97 -11.98 -12.20
N VAL A 21 8.03 -12.91 -12.07
CA VAL A 21 7.85 -13.65 -10.81
C VAL A 21 8.13 -15.11 -11.10
N SER A 22 9.41 -15.47 -11.11
CA SER A 22 9.86 -16.83 -11.22
C SER A 22 9.39 -17.66 -10.04
N ALA A 23 8.90 -18.85 -10.35
CA ALA A 23 8.46 -19.88 -9.43
C ALA A 23 9.48 -20.13 -8.31
N GLN A 24 9.23 -19.59 -7.14
CA GLN A 24 9.82 -20.13 -5.92
C GLN A 24 8.97 -21.35 -5.54
N THR A 25 9.58 -22.51 -5.40
CA THR A 25 8.97 -23.69 -4.81
C THR A 25 8.74 -23.44 -3.33
N SER A 26 7.68 -22.73 -3.00
CA SER A 26 7.24 -22.49 -1.64
C SER A 26 6.46 -23.70 -1.14
N PRO A 27 6.57 -24.08 0.15
CA PRO A 27 5.63 -25.03 0.74
C PRO A 27 4.20 -24.54 0.51
N PRO A 28 3.19 -25.43 0.51
CA PRO A 28 1.81 -25.06 0.20
C PRO A 28 1.40 -23.87 1.07
N SER A 29 1.28 -22.71 0.44
CA SER A 29 0.92 -21.46 1.09
C SER A 29 -0.53 -21.58 1.52
N GLN A 30 -0.78 -21.58 2.83
CA GLN A 30 -2.15 -21.46 3.32
C GLN A 30 -2.67 -20.09 2.88
N THR A 31 -3.68 -20.10 2.03
CA THR A 31 -4.35 -18.89 1.56
C THR A 31 -5.33 -18.44 2.64
N ASP A 32 -5.40 -17.14 2.91
CA ASP A 32 -6.37 -16.54 3.83
C ASP A 32 -7.17 -15.44 3.11
N THR A 33 -8.43 -15.28 3.52
CA THR A 33 -9.27 -14.16 3.09
C THR A 33 -9.38 -13.16 4.22
N GLN A 34 -9.07 -11.88 3.91
CA GLN A 34 -9.03 -10.82 4.90
C GLN A 34 -9.85 -9.60 4.48
N ILE A 35 -10.34 -8.86 5.48
CA ILE A 35 -10.87 -7.51 5.31
C ILE A 35 -9.90 -6.55 6.00
N TRP A 36 -9.46 -5.53 5.26
CA TRP A 36 -8.59 -4.48 5.77
C TRP A 36 -9.34 -3.15 5.84
N ASN A 37 -9.27 -2.51 6.98
CA ASN A 37 -9.84 -1.18 7.19
C ASN A 37 -8.74 -0.24 7.68
N ASP A 38 -8.43 0.77 6.89
CA ASP A 38 -7.41 1.78 7.16
C ASP A 38 -8.09 3.14 7.30
N VAL A 39 -7.79 3.89 8.36
CA VAL A 39 -8.31 5.23 8.59
C VAL A 39 -7.15 6.20 8.79
N GLN A 40 -7.19 7.31 8.10
CA GLN A 40 -6.25 8.40 8.25
C GLN A 40 -7.00 9.71 8.53
N PHE A 41 -6.71 10.34 9.66
CA PHE A 41 -7.14 11.70 9.97
C PHE A 41 -5.97 12.65 9.76
N SER A 42 -6.14 13.67 8.92
CA SER A 42 -5.08 14.61 8.56
C SER A 42 -5.46 16.03 8.90
N VAL A 43 -4.50 16.77 9.48
CA VAL A 43 -4.62 18.21 9.80
C VAL A 43 -3.49 18.94 9.09
N PRO A 44 -3.78 19.95 8.25
CA PRO A 44 -2.74 20.81 7.68
C PRO A 44 -2.14 21.70 8.78
N LEU A 45 -0.85 21.54 9.06
CA LEU A 45 -0.10 22.39 9.98
C LEU A 45 0.41 23.65 9.27
N SER A 46 0.70 23.51 7.98
CA SER A 46 1.10 24.61 7.11
C SER A 46 0.78 24.28 5.64
N LYS A 47 1.10 25.20 4.71
CA LYS A 47 0.96 24.92 3.27
C LYS A 47 1.83 23.74 2.81
N MET A 48 2.93 23.46 3.50
CA MET A 48 3.93 22.43 3.13
C MET A 48 3.88 21.20 4.03
N VAL A 49 3.18 21.26 5.18
CA VAL A 49 3.23 20.17 6.19
C VAL A 49 1.83 19.80 6.63
N ASP A 50 1.49 18.52 6.47
CA ASP A 50 0.30 17.93 7.05
C ASP A 50 0.72 16.93 8.17
N PHE A 51 0.01 16.91 9.29
CA PHE A 51 0.09 15.89 10.33
C PHE A 51 -1.05 14.89 10.13
N ALA A 52 -0.80 13.60 10.38
CA ALA A 52 -1.84 12.59 10.29
C ALA A 52 -1.78 11.59 11.45
N LEU A 53 -2.96 11.18 11.94
CA LEU A 53 -3.15 10.00 12.77
C LEU A 53 -3.60 8.84 11.90
N LEU A 54 -3.06 7.66 12.17
CA LEU A 54 -3.24 6.45 11.39
C LEU A 54 -3.83 5.35 12.27
N GLY A 55 -4.93 4.75 11.81
CA GLY A 55 -5.56 3.60 12.44
C GLY A 55 -5.76 2.48 11.41
N VAL A 56 -5.46 1.24 11.77
CA VAL A 56 -5.65 0.07 10.89
C VAL A 56 -6.21 -1.08 11.70
N VAL A 57 -7.21 -1.74 11.15
CA VAL A 57 -7.73 -3.02 11.66
C VAL A 57 -7.84 -4.01 10.51
N ARG A 58 -7.33 -5.22 10.72
CA ARG A 58 -7.42 -6.30 9.74
C ARG A 58 -8.11 -7.51 10.35
N LEU A 59 -9.16 -7.95 9.69
CA LEU A 59 -9.84 -9.21 9.99
C LEU A 59 -9.28 -10.27 9.06
N GLY A 60 -8.81 -11.37 9.62
CA GLY A 60 -8.27 -12.51 8.90
C GLY A 60 -8.85 -13.81 9.41
N ARG A 61 -8.22 -14.93 9.07
CA ARG A 61 -8.74 -16.27 9.33
C ARG A 61 -10.14 -16.44 8.72
N ASN A 62 -10.21 -16.17 7.41
CA ASN A 62 -11.47 -16.09 6.66
C ASN A 62 -12.44 -15.10 7.30
N VAL A 63 -11.95 -13.90 7.62
CA VAL A 63 -12.71 -12.76 8.17
C VAL A 63 -13.31 -13.02 9.58
N SER A 64 -12.86 -14.05 10.28
CA SER A 64 -13.46 -14.45 11.55
C SER A 64 -12.90 -13.72 12.78
N ARG A 65 -11.69 -13.14 12.69
CA ARG A 65 -11.00 -12.52 13.84
C ARG A 65 -10.08 -11.36 13.46
N PRO A 66 -9.88 -10.38 14.35
CA PRO A 66 -8.80 -9.42 14.23
C PRO A 66 -7.44 -10.14 14.25
N VAL A 67 -6.59 -9.84 13.26
CA VAL A 67 -5.24 -10.43 13.13
C VAL A 67 -4.13 -9.40 13.12
N ASP A 68 -4.46 -8.12 12.89
CA ASP A 68 -3.50 -7.03 12.83
C ASP A 68 -4.21 -5.71 13.17
N GLU A 69 -3.70 -5.01 14.18
CA GLU A 69 -4.19 -3.72 14.65
C GLU A 69 -3.03 -2.75 14.71
N ARG A 70 -3.24 -1.53 14.23
CA ARG A 70 -2.18 -0.51 14.18
C ARG A 70 -2.71 0.84 14.59
N LEU A 71 -1.88 1.55 15.33
CA LEU A 71 -2.08 2.95 15.65
C LEU A 71 -0.76 3.70 15.45
N GLY A 72 -0.83 4.90 14.90
CA GLY A 72 0.37 5.69 14.70
C GLY A 72 0.14 7.09 14.16
N ALA A 73 1.24 7.72 13.80
CA ALA A 73 1.27 9.08 13.29
C ALA A 73 2.25 9.24 12.13
N ALA A 74 1.99 10.25 11.31
CA ALA A 74 2.83 10.62 10.19
C ALA A 74 2.87 12.13 10.01
N PHE A 75 3.99 12.61 9.46
CA PHE A 75 4.09 13.96 8.91
C PHE A 75 4.30 13.85 7.41
N SER A 76 3.62 14.68 6.63
CA SER A 76 3.79 14.75 5.19
C SER A 76 4.36 16.11 4.81
N PHE A 77 5.58 16.11 4.26
CA PHE A 77 6.31 17.30 3.81
C PHE A 77 6.22 17.38 2.29
N LYS A 78 5.55 18.40 1.77
CA LYS A 78 5.41 18.66 0.33
C LYS A 78 6.65 19.36 -0.18
N ALA A 79 7.41 18.71 -1.05
CA ALA A 79 8.59 19.25 -1.70
C ALA A 79 8.26 19.57 -3.17
N GLY A 80 7.76 20.78 -3.39
CA GLY A 80 7.29 21.22 -4.69
C GLY A 80 5.91 20.61 -5.08
N LYS A 81 5.70 20.47 -6.39
CA LYS A 81 4.37 20.11 -6.94
C LYS A 81 4.07 18.62 -6.90
N TYR A 82 5.08 17.78 -6.99
CA TYR A 82 4.90 16.35 -7.26
C TYR A 82 5.49 15.44 -6.20
N LEU A 83 6.41 15.93 -5.37
CA LEU A 83 7.15 15.14 -4.40
C LEU A 83 6.64 15.37 -2.98
N THR A 84 6.46 14.30 -2.22
CA THR A 84 6.11 14.33 -0.80
C THR A 84 6.97 13.34 -0.03
N PHE A 85 7.56 13.79 1.08
CA PHE A 85 8.25 12.95 2.05
C PHE A 85 7.35 12.69 3.25
N THR A 86 7.31 11.44 3.71
CA THR A 86 6.41 11.06 4.81
C THR A 86 7.14 10.15 5.81
N PRO A 87 7.81 10.73 6.82
CA PRO A 87 8.19 9.97 8.01
C PRO A 87 6.94 9.56 8.79
N SER A 88 6.95 8.34 9.33
CA SER A 88 5.83 7.82 10.13
C SER A 88 6.30 6.82 11.19
N TYR A 89 5.49 6.70 12.23
CA TYR A 89 5.62 5.69 13.26
C TYR A 89 4.30 4.94 13.42
N LEU A 90 4.39 3.62 13.56
CA LEU A 90 3.25 2.74 13.84
C LEU A 90 3.57 1.80 15.00
N ARG A 91 2.70 1.75 15.98
CA ARG A 91 2.59 0.64 16.92
C ARG A 91 1.65 -0.39 16.34
N ILE A 92 2.09 -1.65 16.28
CA ILE A 92 1.39 -2.75 15.61
C ILE A 92 1.26 -3.91 16.58
N GLY A 93 0.04 -4.42 16.73
CA GLY A 93 -0.26 -5.69 17.37
C GLY A 93 -0.70 -6.70 16.30
N MET A 94 -0.05 -7.84 16.24
CA MET A 94 -0.38 -8.89 15.27
C MET A 94 -0.66 -10.20 15.97
N GLN A 95 -1.67 -10.93 15.47
CA GLN A 95 -1.95 -12.30 15.89
C GLN A 95 -2.10 -13.17 14.63
N PRO A 96 -0.98 -13.51 13.95
CA PRO A 96 -1.00 -14.21 12.67
C PRO A 96 -1.67 -15.59 12.78
N PHE A 97 -1.52 -16.28 13.91
CA PHE A 97 -2.23 -17.52 14.21
C PHE A 97 -2.54 -17.67 15.71
N ARG A 98 -3.37 -18.64 16.06
CA ARG A 98 -3.83 -18.85 17.43
C ARG A 98 -2.64 -19.09 18.37
N GLY A 99 -2.60 -18.38 19.51
CA GLY A 99 -1.56 -18.49 20.52
C GLY A 99 -0.29 -17.66 20.26
N ARG A 100 -0.11 -17.06 19.08
CA ARG A 100 1.06 -16.22 18.80
C ARG A 100 0.68 -14.75 18.66
N ARG A 101 1.13 -13.92 19.60
CA ARG A 101 1.07 -12.46 19.53
C ARG A 101 2.45 -11.89 19.22
N VAL A 102 2.51 -10.92 18.35
CA VAL A 102 3.72 -10.17 18.00
C VAL A 102 3.41 -8.70 18.08
N PHE A 103 4.25 -7.95 18.78
CA PHE A 103 4.21 -6.49 18.79
C PHE A 103 5.34 -5.95 17.92
N GLU A 104 5.07 -4.90 17.21
CA GLU A 104 6.06 -4.25 16.36
C GLU A 104 5.98 -2.74 16.52
N ASN A 105 7.12 -2.09 16.75
CA ASN A 105 7.30 -0.67 16.54
C ASN A 105 7.91 -0.49 15.16
N ARG A 106 7.25 0.29 14.30
CA ARG A 106 7.71 0.51 12.94
C ARG A 106 7.98 1.97 12.72
N LEU A 107 9.23 2.29 12.40
CA LEU A 107 9.62 3.56 11.86
C LEU A 107 9.68 3.45 10.35
N SER A 108 9.10 4.41 9.64
CA SER A 108 9.08 4.38 8.19
C SER A 108 9.37 5.74 7.61
N PHE A 109 9.95 5.75 6.42
CA PHE A 109 10.18 6.94 5.63
C PHE A 109 9.77 6.68 4.18
N ALA A 110 8.79 7.44 3.69
CA ALA A 110 8.35 7.35 2.31
C ALA A 110 8.75 8.59 1.51
N ALA A 111 9.16 8.37 0.26
CA ALA A 111 9.22 9.37 -0.79
C ALA A 111 8.19 9.01 -1.85
N THR A 112 7.23 9.89 -2.09
CA THR A 112 6.15 9.68 -3.07
C THR A 112 6.22 10.74 -4.14
N VAL A 113 6.35 10.32 -5.39
CA VAL A 113 6.18 11.18 -6.56
C VAL A 113 4.81 10.91 -7.16
N ARG A 114 4.02 11.96 -7.39
CA ARG A 114 2.69 11.86 -7.99
C ARG A 114 2.52 12.96 -9.04
N PHE A 115 2.22 12.58 -10.28
CA PHE A 115 2.08 13.52 -11.39
C PHE A 115 1.03 13.07 -12.41
N PRO A 116 0.42 14.02 -13.13
CA PRO A 116 -0.49 13.71 -14.23
C PRO A 116 0.27 13.22 -15.45
N LEU A 117 -0.26 12.21 -16.11
CA LEU A 117 0.24 11.66 -17.36
C LEU A 117 -0.95 11.54 -18.37
N GLY A 118 -1.24 12.62 -19.07
CA GLY A 118 -2.44 12.72 -19.90
C GLY A 118 -3.71 12.63 -19.08
N HIS A 119 -4.54 11.62 -19.34
CA HIS A 119 -5.77 11.34 -18.59
C HIS A 119 -5.53 10.51 -17.30
N PHE A 120 -4.30 10.04 -17.09
CA PHE A 120 -3.94 9.23 -15.94
C PHE A 120 -3.24 10.07 -14.88
N THR A 121 -3.25 9.59 -13.65
CA THR A 121 -2.34 10.03 -12.60
C THR A 121 -1.43 8.88 -12.23
N LEU A 122 -0.12 9.09 -12.31
CA LEU A 122 0.88 8.14 -11.90
C LEU A 122 1.40 8.51 -10.50
N SER A 123 1.50 7.51 -9.64
CA SER A 123 2.11 7.65 -8.30
C SER A 123 3.13 6.55 -8.08
N ASP A 124 4.35 6.94 -7.73
CA ASP A 124 5.42 6.03 -7.32
C ASP A 124 5.82 6.35 -5.88
N ARG A 125 5.67 5.37 -4.97
CA ARG A 125 6.02 5.50 -3.56
C ARG A 125 7.14 4.54 -3.21
N ASN A 126 8.27 5.09 -2.84
CA ASN A 126 9.41 4.38 -2.28
C ASN A 126 9.36 4.48 -0.77
N LEU A 127 9.33 3.36 -0.06
CA LEU A 127 9.13 3.28 1.39
C LEU A 127 10.19 2.40 2.04
N PHE A 128 10.93 2.95 2.98
CA PHE A 128 11.83 2.22 3.88
C PHE A 128 11.16 2.05 5.24
N GLU A 129 11.25 0.84 5.81
CA GLU A 129 10.68 0.49 7.11
C GLU A 129 11.75 -0.16 7.99
N ARG A 130 11.96 0.39 9.20
CA ARG A 130 12.67 -0.29 10.28
C ARG A 130 11.63 -0.89 11.21
N ARG A 131 11.70 -2.20 11.39
CA ARG A 131 10.72 -3.00 12.11
C ARG A 131 11.37 -3.57 13.35
N LEU A 132 10.94 -3.10 14.53
CA LEU A 132 11.40 -3.56 15.84
C LEU A 132 10.31 -4.48 16.42
N ARG A 133 10.56 -5.79 16.44
CA ARG A 133 9.54 -6.81 16.76
C ARG A 133 9.81 -7.50 18.07
N HIS A 134 8.74 -7.77 18.79
CA HIS A 134 8.82 -8.57 20.03
C HIS A 134 7.57 -9.47 20.18
N PRO A 135 7.73 -10.80 20.35
CA PRO A 135 8.95 -11.57 20.12
C PRO A 135 9.32 -11.60 18.65
N GLY A 136 10.59 -11.73 18.35
CA GLY A 136 11.13 -11.90 17.00
C GLY A 136 12.33 -10.99 16.73
N GLY A 137 12.97 -11.20 15.58
CA GLY A 137 14.10 -10.41 15.14
C GLY A 137 13.68 -9.12 14.44
N ASP A 138 14.47 -8.08 14.62
CA ASP A 138 14.34 -6.83 13.88
C ASP A 138 14.62 -7.02 12.39
N SER A 139 13.97 -6.24 11.56
CA SER A 139 14.28 -6.22 10.13
C SER A 139 14.17 -4.83 9.52
N THR A 140 14.86 -4.64 8.42
CA THR A 140 14.69 -3.49 7.54
C THR A 140 14.03 -3.97 6.27
N ARG A 141 13.11 -3.19 5.72
CA ARG A 141 12.38 -3.55 4.52
C ARG A 141 12.22 -2.34 3.60
N TYR A 142 12.38 -2.59 2.32
CA TYR A 142 12.04 -1.66 1.26
C TYR A 142 10.77 -2.10 0.55
N ARG A 143 9.97 -1.12 0.13
CA ARG A 143 8.76 -1.33 -0.66
C ARG A 143 8.71 -0.25 -1.73
N ASN A 144 8.39 -0.65 -2.94
CA ASN A 144 8.03 0.28 -3.99
C ASN A 144 6.57 0.04 -4.38
N ARG A 145 5.75 1.08 -4.43
CA ARG A 145 4.38 0.97 -4.92
C ARG A 145 4.18 1.89 -6.11
N LEU A 146 4.01 1.28 -7.27
CA LEU A 146 3.56 1.96 -8.47
C LEU A 146 2.03 1.89 -8.56
N GLN A 147 1.37 3.03 -8.76
CA GLN A 147 -0.09 3.12 -8.88
C GLN A 147 -0.45 4.01 -10.07
N ILE A 148 -1.40 3.55 -10.87
CA ILE A 148 -1.98 4.30 -11.99
C ILE A 148 -3.45 4.51 -11.68
N GLU A 149 -3.92 5.76 -11.80
CA GLU A 149 -5.32 6.14 -11.59
C GLU A 149 -5.89 6.72 -12.88
N HIS A 150 -7.15 6.43 -13.15
CA HIS A 150 -7.91 6.98 -14.27
C HIS A 150 -9.30 7.44 -13.80
N PRO A 151 -9.74 8.68 -14.11
CA PRO A 151 -11.09 9.11 -13.84
C PRO A 151 -12.10 8.25 -14.61
N ILE A 152 -13.15 7.81 -13.93
CA ILE A 152 -14.24 7.04 -14.53
C ILE A 152 -15.60 7.69 -14.25
N GLY A 153 -16.53 7.51 -15.19
CA GLY A 153 -17.86 8.11 -15.11
C GLY A 153 -17.87 9.63 -15.39
N SER A 154 -18.92 10.30 -14.93
CA SER A 154 -19.08 11.74 -15.12
C SER A 154 -18.15 12.54 -14.19
N PRO A 155 -17.61 13.69 -14.60
CA PRO A 155 -16.81 14.58 -13.74
C PRO A 155 -17.49 14.99 -12.43
N LYS A 156 -18.83 14.99 -12.39
CA LYS A 156 -19.61 15.25 -11.17
C LYS A 156 -19.47 14.16 -10.10
N ILE A 157 -19.14 12.92 -10.51
CA ILE A 157 -19.09 11.77 -9.61
C ILE A 157 -17.76 11.72 -8.83
N LYS A 158 -16.68 12.31 -9.35
CA LYS A 158 -15.33 12.32 -8.73
C LYS A 158 -14.87 10.92 -8.31
N LEU A 159 -14.93 9.98 -9.25
CA LEU A 159 -14.56 8.57 -9.08
C LEU A 159 -13.36 8.25 -9.97
N ASN A 160 -12.33 7.66 -9.41
CA ASN A 160 -11.16 7.17 -10.14
C ASN A 160 -11.04 5.66 -9.96
N ALA A 161 -10.82 4.92 -11.05
CA ALA A 161 -10.31 3.56 -10.96
C ALA A 161 -8.81 3.60 -10.75
N PHE A 162 -8.25 2.59 -10.09
CA PHE A 162 -6.80 2.45 -9.96
C PHE A 162 -6.37 1.00 -10.06
N VAL A 163 -5.12 0.83 -10.46
CA VAL A 163 -4.35 -0.41 -10.36
C VAL A 163 -3.02 -0.09 -9.69
N SER A 164 -2.54 -0.97 -8.84
CA SER A 164 -1.22 -0.82 -8.21
C SER A 164 -0.52 -2.15 -8.03
N ASP A 165 0.82 -2.11 -8.09
CA ASP A 165 1.71 -3.20 -7.75
C ASP A 165 2.71 -2.75 -6.70
N GLU A 166 3.01 -3.61 -5.72
CA GLU A 166 3.88 -3.27 -4.60
C GLU A 166 4.74 -4.46 -4.19
N PRO A 167 5.96 -4.61 -4.75
CA PRO A 167 6.97 -5.56 -4.29
C PRO A 167 7.64 -5.11 -2.98
N PHE A 168 8.11 -6.11 -2.20
CA PHE A 168 8.74 -5.92 -0.90
C PHE A 168 10.06 -6.67 -0.85
N TYR A 169 11.15 -5.96 -0.61
CA TYR A 169 12.46 -6.52 -0.32
C TYR A 169 12.72 -6.47 1.18
N ASP A 170 13.09 -7.59 1.78
CA ASP A 170 13.42 -7.65 3.22
C ASP A 170 14.88 -8.08 3.40
N TRP A 171 15.69 -7.21 3.99
CA TRP A 171 17.12 -7.47 4.19
C TRP A 171 17.40 -8.64 5.15
N SER A 172 16.47 -9.01 6.02
CA SER A 172 16.65 -10.17 6.89
C SER A 172 16.62 -11.49 6.12
N PHE A 173 16.03 -11.51 4.93
CA PHE A 173 16.01 -12.65 4.00
C PHE A 173 16.91 -12.44 2.78
N ASN A 174 17.44 -11.23 2.61
CA ASN A 174 18.17 -10.80 1.42
C ASN A 174 17.44 -11.13 0.11
N ALA A 175 16.11 -10.93 0.10
CA ALA A 175 15.25 -11.34 -1.01
C ALA A 175 14.00 -10.46 -1.15
N TRP A 176 13.40 -10.52 -2.35
CA TRP A 176 12.03 -10.07 -2.58
C TRP A 176 11.07 -11.10 -1.98
N VAL A 177 10.44 -10.75 -0.87
CA VAL A 177 9.69 -11.70 -0.04
C VAL A 177 8.19 -11.65 -0.28
N ARG A 178 7.70 -10.57 -0.86
CA ARG A 178 6.26 -10.33 -1.00
C ARG A 178 5.96 -9.48 -2.21
N ASN A 179 4.81 -9.74 -2.83
CA ASN A 179 4.19 -8.83 -3.77
C ASN A 179 2.72 -8.60 -3.44
N ARG A 180 2.22 -7.41 -3.72
CA ARG A 180 0.82 -7.01 -3.61
C ARG A 180 0.36 -6.38 -4.90
N PHE A 181 -0.62 -6.99 -5.53
CA PHE A 181 -1.32 -6.42 -6.67
C PHE A 181 -2.73 -6.02 -6.23
N ALA A 182 -3.14 -4.78 -6.53
CA ALA A 182 -4.45 -4.28 -6.15
C ALA A 182 -5.14 -3.58 -7.30
N VAL A 183 -6.47 -3.72 -7.35
CA VAL A 183 -7.37 -2.98 -8.22
C VAL A 183 -8.52 -2.42 -7.39
N GLY A 184 -8.97 -1.21 -7.70
CA GLY A 184 -10.03 -0.61 -6.91
C GLY A 184 -10.50 0.73 -7.46
N VAL A 185 -11.29 1.39 -6.63
CA VAL A 185 -11.84 2.72 -6.92
C VAL A 185 -11.57 3.68 -5.77
N ILE A 186 -11.31 4.92 -6.12
CA ILE A 186 -11.14 6.05 -5.20
C ILE A 186 -12.33 6.97 -5.40
N LYS A 187 -13.08 7.23 -4.35
CA LYS A 187 -14.24 8.11 -4.34
C LYS A 187 -14.01 9.31 -3.44
N VAL A 188 -14.06 10.51 -3.99
CA VAL A 188 -14.14 11.74 -3.21
C VAL A 188 -15.61 11.94 -2.81
N LEU A 189 -15.91 11.72 -1.52
CA LEU A 189 -17.27 11.85 -0.99
C LEU A 189 -17.64 13.32 -0.78
N ASN A 190 -16.73 14.09 -0.19
CA ASN A 190 -16.88 15.54 0.02
C ASN A 190 -15.49 16.20 0.14
N LYS A 191 -15.43 17.48 0.53
CA LYS A 191 -14.18 18.24 0.68
C LYS A 191 -13.25 17.69 1.77
N HIS A 192 -13.79 16.91 2.72
CA HIS A 192 -13.05 16.36 3.86
C HIS A 192 -12.80 14.87 3.75
N VAL A 193 -13.63 14.11 3.03
CA VAL A 193 -13.62 12.65 3.07
C VAL A 193 -13.39 12.06 1.69
N THR A 194 -12.37 11.24 1.57
CA THR A 194 -12.08 10.38 0.41
C THR A 194 -12.03 8.94 0.88
N THR A 195 -12.61 8.02 0.15
CA THR A 195 -12.56 6.58 0.42
C THR A 195 -12.02 5.83 -0.78
N ASP A 196 -11.26 4.76 -0.50
CA ASP A 196 -10.83 3.77 -1.49
C ASP A 196 -11.46 2.44 -1.14
N VAL A 197 -12.00 1.75 -2.13
CA VAL A 197 -12.44 0.36 -2.01
C VAL A 197 -11.69 -0.46 -3.04
N TYR A 198 -11.07 -1.56 -2.60
CA TYR A 198 -10.19 -2.33 -3.48
C TYR A 198 -10.18 -3.82 -3.16
N TYR A 199 -9.91 -4.62 -4.17
CA TYR A 199 -9.44 -5.99 -4.03
C TYR A 199 -7.92 -5.99 -4.16
N MET A 200 -7.25 -6.78 -3.31
CA MET A 200 -5.81 -6.96 -3.35
C MET A 200 -5.45 -8.43 -3.22
N ARG A 201 -4.60 -8.91 -4.10
CA ARG A 201 -3.90 -10.19 -3.96
C ARG A 201 -2.52 -9.94 -3.38
N GLN A 202 -2.19 -10.60 -2.26
CA GLN A 202 -0.83 -10.66 -1.72
C GLN A 202 -0.28 -12.06 -1.94
N ASN A 203 0.96 -12.15 -2.41
CA ASN A 203 1.77 -13.36 -2.44
C ASN A 203 2.98 -13.16 -1.56
N ASP A 204 3.28 -14.09 -0.67
CA ASP A 204 4.38 -13.99 0.30
C ASP A 204 4.94 -15.38 0.60
N GLY A 205 6.19 -15.62 0.20
CA GLY A 205 6.88 -16.90 0.43
C GLY A 205 7.47 -17.07 1.85
N HIS A 206 7.37 -16.04 2.72
CA HIS A 206 8.05 -16.01 4.01
C HIS A 206 7.10 -15.71 5.18
N SER A 207 5.80 -15.76 4.96
CA SER A 207 4.79 -15.58 6.02
C SER A 207 3.76 -16.70 6.05
N VAL A 208 3.09 -16.85 7.18
CA VAL A 208 1.97 -17.80 7.35
C VAL A 208 0.78 -17.04 7.95
N PRO A 209 -0.36 -16.99 7.24
CA PRO A 209 -0.57 -17.44 5.85
C PRO A 209 0.27 -16.60 4.87
N GLY A 210 0.71 -17.22 3.78
CA GLY A 210 1.53 -16.58 2.76
C GLY A 210 0.70 -15.77 1.79
N ASP A 211 -0.28 -16.41 1.19
CA ASP A 211 -1.14 -15.81 0.19
C ASP A 211 -2.42 -15.26 0.79
N LEU A 212 -2.77 -14.01 0.44
CA LEU A 212 -3.97 -13.37 0.93
C LEU A 212 -4.84 -12.87 -0.20
N ASN A 213 -6.15 -13.11 -0.07
CA ASN A 213 -7.19 -12.41 -0.81
C ASN A 213 -7.77 -11.33 0.13
N ILE A 214 -7.72 -10.08 -0.28
CA ILE A 214 -8.02 -8.97 0.61
C ILE A 214 -9.09 -8.09 -0.04
N LEU A 215 -10.18 -7.84 0.69
CA LEU A 215 -11.06 -6.71 0.44
C LEU A 215 -10.65 -5.57 1.36
N GLY A 216 -10.25 -4.44 0.78
CA GLY A 216 -9.76 -3.29 1.54
C GLY A 216 -10.67 -2.08 1.42
N ILE A 217 -10.79 -1.34 2.51
CA ILE A 217 -11.43 -0.03 2.57
C ILE A 217 -10.46 0.92 3.26
N SER A 218 -10.19 2.07 2.64
CA SER A 218 -9.36 3.13 3.24
C SER A 218 -10.15 4.43 3.31
N TRP A 219 -10.04 5.11 4.44
CA TRP A 219 -10.67 6.40 4.69
C TRP A 219 -9.60 7.46 4.90
N ARG A 220 -9.64 8.50 4.10
CA ARG A 220 -8.81 9.69 4.28
C ARG A 220 -9.71 10.86 4.65
N ILE A 221 -9.57 11.33 5.89
CA ILE A 221 -10.35 12.43 6.46
C ILE A 221 -9.39 13.61 6.67
N LYS A 222 -9.69 14.72 6.01
CA LYS A 222 -8.92 15.95 6.11
C LYS A 222 -9.73 17.02 6.80
N LEU A 223 -9.22 17.53 7.91
CA LEU A 223 -9.83 18.61 8.70
C LEU A 223 -9.42 19.98 8.18
#